data_4a6ac061fb410014dd0247df0000c078
#
_entry.id   4a6ac061fb410014dd0247df0000c078
#
_cell.length_a   1.000
_cell.length_b   1.000
_cell.length_c   1.000
_cell.angle_alpha   90.00
_cell.angle_beta   90.00
_cell.angle_gamma   90.00
#
_symmetry.space_group_name_H-M   'P 1'
#
loop_
_entity.id
_entity.type
_entity.pdbx_description
1 polymer ?
#
loop_
_entity_poly.entity_id
_entity_poly.type
_entity_poly.pdbx_seq_one_letter_code
_entity_poly.pdbx_strand_id
1 'polypeptide(L)'
;MHRESVKTATRLVVKLGTGVLTDSRKQPDPVQLEQLVAQVAALRKSGKEIVLVTSGAVGAGMGALGYEKRPGDLAELQACAAVGQLRLMAMYAELFARHNLHVAQVLLTHDDLEHHERHLNARNTLVTLLGRGVVPIINENDAVSFTEIKFGDNDTLSALVASLLPADLLVILTTVNGVIENFGKANPKTIPVIEKIDSHLEKIARGTDSNTAVGGMASKVQAAKIAVRSGIPLVIASGKKKNALGKILAGENEGTLFVASPTKLRGRKRWIAFFHHPQGALFVDDGAKLALREKGKSLLPPGVARCEGNFDAGDVVRICDLDGTEFARGIAKFGAAEVRGRKLARVEVVHRDDLVIL
;
A
#
# COMPACT_ATOMS: atom_id res chain seq x y z
N MET A 1 17.65 -19.04 1.58
CA MET A 1 18.40 -17.81 1.88
C MET A 1 17.45 -16.59 2.03
N HIS A 2 16.59 -16.26 1.07
CA HIS A 2 15.74 -15.05 1.12
C HIS A 2 14.67 -15.04 2.23
N ARG A 3 14.15 -16.19 2.65
CA ARG A 3 13.10 -16.27 3.70
C ARG A 3 13.64 -16.19 5.13
N GLU A 4 14.95 -16.16 5.35
CA GLU A 4 15.52 -15.99 6.69
C GLU A 4 15.18 -14.62 7.30
N SER A 5 15.17 -13.56 6.45
CA SER A 5 14.79 -12.21 6.91
C SER A 5 13.35 -12.11 7.41
N VAL A 6 12.47 -13.01 6.95
CA VAL A 6 11.06 -13.05 7.39
C VAL A 6 10.94 -13.60 8.82
N LYS A 7 11.80 -14.54 9.21
CA LYS A 7 11.79 -15.14 10.55
C LYS A 7 12.11 -14.13 11.67
N THR A 8 12.96 -13.16 11.35
CA THR A 8 13.43 -12.14 12.30
C THR A 8 12.51 -10.93 12.38
N ALA A 9 11.45 -10.86 11.55
CA ALA A 9 10.50 -9.75 11.55
C ALA A 9 9.82 -9.60 12.92
N THR A 10 9.84 -8.40 13.48
CA THR A 10 9.23 -8.05 14.76
C THR A 10 7.99 -7.20 14.58
N ARG A 11 8.01 -6.25 13.67
CA ARG A 11 6.87 -5.38 13.33
C ARG A 11 6.28 -5.78 11.97
N LEU A 12 5.03 -6.23 11.98
CA LEU A 12 4.34 -6.71 10.81
C LEU A 12 3.12 -5.85 10.48
N VAL A 13 2.90 -5.60 9.20
CA VAL A 13 1.61 -5.15 8.68
C VAL A 13 0.98 -6.33 7.95
N VAL A 14 -0.24 -6.68 8.32
CA VAL A 14 -0.99 -7.80 7.73
C VAL A 14 -2.26 -7.26 7.08
N LYS A 15 -2.34 -7.35 5.77
CA LYS A 15 -3.53 -6.97 5.00
C LYS A 15 -4.43 -8.17 4.79
N LEU A 16 -5.69 -7.99 5.09
CA LEU A 16 -6.74 -8.99 4.93
C LEU A 16 -7.66 -8.60 3.77
N GLY A 17 -7.61 -9.36 2.67
CA GLY A 17 -8.44 -9.10 1.50
C GLY A 17 -9.92 -9.46 1.72
N THR A 18 -10.84 -8.75 1.07
CA THR A 18 -12.29 -9.01 1.18
C THR A 18 -12.64 -10.48 0.96
N GLY A 19 -12.10 -11.11 -0.08
CA GLY A 19 -12.39 -12.52 -0.36
C GLY A 19 -11.82 -13.52 0.67
N VAL A 20 -10.93 -13.07 1.56
CA VAL A 20 -10.47 -13.85 2.72
C VAL A 20 -11.45 -13.73 3.88
N LEU A 21 -12.01 -12.54 4.07
CA LEU A 21 -12.87 -12.20 5.21
C LEU A 21 -14.34 -12.54 4.99
N THR A 22 -14.74 -12.87 3.76
CA THR A 22 -16.15 -13.05 3.41
C THR A 22 -16.47 -14.47 2.93
N ASP A 23 -17.71 -14.88 3.15
CA ASP A 23 -18.33 -16.08 2.61
C ASP A 23 -18.70 -15.92 1.11
N SER A 24 -19.40 -16.93 0.55
CA SER A 24 -19.88 -16.91 -0.83
C SER A 24 -20.91 -15.80 -1.12
N ARG A 25 -21.60 -15.31 -0.09
CA ARG A 25 -22.58 -14.22 -0.18
C ARG A 25 -21.95 -12.83 0.04
N LYS A 26 -20.64 -12.77 0.12
CA LYS A 26 -19.87 -11.53 0.41
C LYS A 26 -20.12 -10.94 1.80
N GLN A 27 -20.70 -11.73 2.72
CA GLN A 27 -20.88 -11.35 4.12
C GLN A 27 -19.64 -11.74 4.94
N PRO A 28 -19.33 -11.04 6.03
CA PRO A 28 -18.24 -11.44 6.92
C PRO A 28 -18.39 -12.90 7.37
N ASP A 29 -17.33 -13.68 7.23
CA ASP A 29 -17.25 -15.08 7.65
C ASP A 29 -16.69 -15.14 9.09
N PRO A 30 -17.53 -15.41 10.11
CA PRO A 30 -17.07 -15.39 11.51
C PRO A 30 -16.02 -16.44 11.80
N VAL A 31 -16.11 -17.63 11.19
CA VAL A 31 -15.17 -18.72 11.41
C VAL A 31 -13.79 -18.36 10.84
N GLN A 32 -13.76 -17.83 9.65
CA GLN A 32 -12.52 -17.39 9.01
C GLN A 32 -11.89 -16.22 9.78
N LEU A 33 -12.71 -15.27 10.25
CA LEU A 33 -12.26 -14.14 11.03
C LEU A 33 -11.64 -14.59 12.37
N GLU A 34 -12.29 -15.53 13.07
CA GLU A 34 -11.79 -16.12 14.32
C GLU A 34 -10.43 -16.81 14.12
N GLN A 35 -10.29 -17.59 13.04
CA GLN A 35 -9.01 -18.24 12.71
C GLN A 35 -7.88 -17.24 12.43
N LEU A 36 -8.17 -16.14 11.76
CA LEU A 36 -7.18 -15.09 11.49
C LEU A 36 -6.80 -14.34 12.76
N VAL A 37 -7.80 -13.99 13.58
CA VAL A 37 -7.56 -13.34 14.89
C VAL A 37 -6.72 -14.22 15.80
N ALA A 38 -6.99 -15.53 15.85
CA ALA A 38 -6.20 -16.46 16.65
C ALA A 38 -4.72 -16.49 16.22
N GLN A 39 -4.43 -16.46 14.90
CA GLN A 39 -3.06 -16.38 14.41
C GLN A 39 -2.38 -15.06 14.82
N VAL A 40 -3.08 -13.93 14.68
CA VAL A 40 -2.56 -12.62 15.10
C VAL A 40 -2.31 -12.59 16.61
N ALA A 41 -3.24 -13.11 17.40
CA ALA A 41 -3.11 -13.18 18.86
C ALA A 41 -1.91 -14.03 19.28
N ALA A 42 -1.68 -15.17 18.64
CA ALA A 42 -0.50 -16.00 18.90
C ALA A 42 0.81 -15.24 18.61
N LEU A 43 0.88 -14.51 17.52
CA LEU A 43 2.04 -13.66 17.17
C LEU A 43 2.22 -12.51 18.16
N ARG A 44 1.15 -11.86 18.59
CA ARG A 44 1.21 -10.83 19.64
C ARG A 44 1.77 -11.40 20.97
N LYS A 45 1.31 -12.59 21.37
CA LYS A 45 1.82 -13.29 22.58
C LYS A 45 3.29 -13.65 22.45
N SER A 46 3.82 -13.88 21.24
CA SER A 46 5.25 -14.09 21.01
C SER A 46 6.08 -12.78 20.94
N GLY A 47 5.51 -11.64 21.31
CA GLY A 47 6.20 -10.35 21.40
C GLY A 47 6.27 -9.57 20.08
N LYS A 48 5.57 -10.00 19.01
CA LYS A 48 5.57 -9.27 17.73
C LYS A 48 4.57 -8.11 17.76
N GLU A 49 4.91 -7.01 17.11
CA GLU A 49 4.01 -5.88 16.87
C GLU A 49 3.22 -6.13 15.58
N ILE A 50 1.90 -6.10 15.64
CA ILE A 50 1.03 -6.38 14.49
C ILE A 50 0.08 -5.22 14.25
N VAL A 51 0.03 -4.78 13.01
CA VAL A 51 -0.98 -3.85 12.48
C VAL A 51 -1.80 -4.60 11.45
N LEU A 52 -3.12 -4.56 11.57
CA LEU A 52 -4.02 -5.11 10.57
C LEU A 52 -4.48 -4.01 9.60
N VAL A 53 -4.52 -4.31 8.31
CA VAL A 53 -5.23 -3.51 7.31
C VAL A 53 -6.36 -4.38 6.78
N THR A 54 -7.58 -4.02 7.14
CA THR A 54 -8.76 -4.84 6.84
C THR A 54 -9.49 -4.34 5.59
N SER A 55 -10.45 -5.13 5.14
CA SER A 55 -11.42 -4.83 4.09
C SER A 55 -12.78 -5.39 4.48
N GLY A 56 -13.80 -5.16 3.66
CA GLY A 56 -15.09 -5.83 3.81
C GLY A 56 -16.18 -5.00 4.50
N ALA A 57 -15.91 -3.73 4.84
CA ALA A 57 -16.89 -2.84 5.45
C ALA A 57 -18.13 -2.67 4.56
N VAL A 58 -17.97 -2.36 3.28
CA VAL A 58 -19.11 -2.21 2.34
C VAL A 58 -19.94 -3.49 2.31
N GLY A 59 -19.32 -4.68 2.20
CA GLY A 59 -20.05 -5.95 2.19
C GLY A 59 -20.83 -6.21 3.48
N ALA A 60 -20.22 -5.94 4.63
CA ALA A 60 -20.86 -6.07 5.93
C ALA A 60 -22.08 -5.14 6.08
N GLY A 61 -21.99 -3.92 5.54
CA GLY A 61 -23.07 -2.94 5.53
C GLY A 61 -24.17 -3.30 4.55
N MET A 62 -23.84 -3.79 3.36
CA MET A 62 -24.83 -4.29 2.40
C MET A 62 -25.73 -5.34 3.03
N GLY A 63 -25.17 -6.33 3.74
CA GLY A 63 -25.96 -7.33 4.44
C GLY A 63 -26.84 -6.76 5.56
N ALA A 64 -26.34 -5.73 6.25
CA ALA A 64 -27.11 -5.06 7.31
C ALA A 64 -28.29 -4.25 6.77
N LEU A 65 -28.10 -3.61 5.61
CA LEU A 65 -29.11 -2.77 4.96
C LEU A 65 -29.99 -3.52 3.96
N GLY A 66 -29.81 -4.86 3.83
CA GLY A 66 -30.65 -5.72 2.98
C GLY A 66 -30.37 -5.63 1.47
N TYR A 67 -29.18 -5.16 1.07
CA TYR A 67 -28.80 -5.14 -0.35
C TYR A 67 -28.39 -6.53 -0.84
N GLU A 68 -29.10 -7.05 -1.81
CA GLU A 68 -28.75 -8.32 -2.49
C GLU A 68 -27.59 -8.14 -3.49
N LYS A 69 -27.50 -6.97 -4.10
CA LYS A 69 -26.45 -6.62 -5.08
C LYS A 69 -25.72 -5.34 -4.64
N ARG A 70 -24.48 -5.23 -5.08
CA ARG A 70 -23.66 -4.04 -4.81
C ARG A 70 -24.33 -2.81 -5.43
N PRO A 71 -24.60 -1.75 -4.64
CA PRO A 71 -25.12 -0.50 -5.14
C PRO A 71 -24.21 0.12 -6.20
N GLY A 72 -24.80 0.80 -7.17
CA GLY A 72 -24.06 1.56 -8.18
C GLY A 72 -23.78 3.01 -7.77
N ASP A 73 -24.61 3.52 -6.86
CA ASP A 73 -24.50 4.90 -6.36
C ASP A 73 -23.42 5.02 -5.28
N LEU A 74 -22.65 6.12 -5.33
CA LEU A 74 -21.56 6.37 -4.40
C LEU A 74 -22.07 6.59 -2.97
N ALA A 75 -23.14 7.36 -2.79
CA ALA A 75 -23.69 7.66 -1.47
C ALA A 75 -24.22 6.40 -0.77
N GLU A 76 -24.83 5.48 -1.53
CA GLU A 76 -25.28 4.18 -1.01
C GLU A 76 -24.08 3.29 -0.60
N LEU A 77 -23.00 3.30 -1.38
CA LEU A 77 -21.76 2.59 -1.03
C LEU A 77 -21.11 3.16 0.23
N GLN A 78 -21.08 4.49 0.37
CA GLN A 78 -20.58 5.17 1.56
C GLN A 78 -21.44 4.87 2.79
N ALA A 79 -22.76 4.86 2.65
CA ALA A 79 -23.67 4.46 3.73
C ALA A 79 -23.45 2.99 4.14
N CYS A 80 -23.30 2.08 3.16
CA CYS A 80 -22.93 0.69 3.44
C CYS A 80 -21.60 0.60 4.17
N ALA A 81 -20.59 1.35 3.75
CA ALA A 81 -19.29 1.36 4.40
C ALA A 81 -19.39 1.81 5.87
N ALA A 82 -20.12 2.89 6.14
CA ALA A 82 -20.31 3.42 7.49
C ALA A 82 -20.97 2.41 8.43
N VAL A 83 -22.09 1.80 8.01
CA VAL A 83 -22.79 0.77 8.79
C VAL A 83 -21.94 -0.48 8.96
N GLY A 84 -21.28 -0.93 7.90
CA GLY A 84 -20.50 -2.15 7.91
C GLY A 84 -19.19 -2.03 8.67
N GLN A 85 -18.56 -0.86 8.68
CA GLN A 85 -17.35 -0.60 9.45
C GLN A 85 -17.59 -0.79 10.95
N LEU A 86 -18.69 -0.27 11.48
CA LEU A 86 -19.05 -0.47 12.87
C LEU A 86 -19.21 -1.96 13.22
N ARG A 87 -19.94 -2.71 12.37
CA ARG A 87 -20.15 -4.16 12.57
C ARG A 87 -18.83 -4.94 12.52
N LEU A 88 -17.98 -4.65 11.55
CA LEU A 88 -16.70 -5.30 11.39
C LEU A 88 -15.80 -5.06 12.61
N MET A 89 -15.77 -3.84 13.13
CA MET A 89 -15.00 -3.50 14.32
C MET A 89 -15.53 -4.17 15.58
N ALA A 90 -16.85 -4.27 15.74
CA ALA A 90 -17.47 -5.00 16.85
C ALA A 90 -17.04 -6.48 16.85
N MET A 91 -17.04 -7.14 15.68
CA MET A 91 -16.58 -8.53 15.54
C MET A 91 -15.10 -8.66 15.91
N TYR A 92 -14.23 -7.78 15.41
CA TYR A 92 -12.81 -7.80 15.80
C TYR A 92 -12.63 -7.59 17.32
N ALA A 93 -13.31 -6.59 17.89
CA ALA A 93 -13.20 -6.30 19.31
C ALA A 93 -13.59 -7.50 20.18
N GLU A 94 -14.70 -8.17 19.87
CA GLU A 94 -15.15 -9.37 20.56
C GLU A 94 -14.13 -10.52 20.43
N LEU A 95 -13.67 -10.80 19.21
CA LEU A 95 -12.74 -11.91 18.96
C LEU A 95 -11.37 -11.67 19.61
N PHE A 96 -10.82 -10.46 19.56
CA PHE A 96 -9.55 -10.15 20.23
C PHE A 96 -9.67 -10.14 21.77
N ALA A 97 -10.82 -9.73 22.31
CA ALA A 97 -11.08 -9.78 23.75
C ALA A 97 -10.98 -11.21 24.32
N ARG A 98 -11.38 -12.24 23.56
CA ARG A 98 -11.21 -13.66 23.93
C ARG A 98 -9.73 -14.06 24.13
N HIS A 99 -8.81 -13.27 23.58
CA HIS A 99 -7.35 -13.45 23.72
C HIS A 99 -6.71 -12.46 24.71
N ASN A 100 -7.51 -11.65 25.43
CA ASN A 100 -7.06 -10.56 26.31
C ASN A 100 -6.24 -9.49 25.55
N LEU A 101 -6.64 -9.16 24.32
CA LEU A 101 -6.02 -8.14 23.50
C LEU A 101 -7.03 -7.03 23.19
N HIS A 102 -6.55 -5.79 23.27
CA HIS A 102 -7.32 -4.62 22.83
C HIS A 102 -7.05 -4.32 21.37
N VAL A 103 -8.05 -3.81 20.68
CA VAL A 103 -7.95 -3.30 19.32
C VAL A 103 -8.26 -1.81 19.27
N ALA A 104 -7.76 -1.13 18.26
CA ALA A 104 -8.09 0.26 17.98
C ALA A 104 -8.40 0.43 16.51
N GLN A 105 -9.53 1.10 16.19
CA GLN A 105 -9.83 1.50 14.83
C GLN A 105 -9.03 2.73 14.44
N VAL A 106 -8.42 2.70 13.25
CA VAL A 106 -7.82 3.87 12.61
C VAL A 106 -8.31 3.91 11.16
N LEU A 107 -9.09 4.94 10.83
CA LEU A 107 -9.56 5.17 9.46
C LEU A 107 -8.68 6.22 8.81
N LEU A 108 -8.19 5.92 7.61
CA LEU A 108 -7.30 6.78 6.85
C LEU A 108 -7.84 6.94 5.44
N THR A 109 -7.69 8.14 4.90
CA THR A 109 -7.81 8.38 3.45
C THR A 109 -6.42 8.53 2.84
N HIS A 110 -6.34 8.51 1.52
CA HIS A 110 -5.11 8.80 0.81
C HIS A 110 -4.60 10.22 1.16
N ASP A 111 -5.50 11.19 1.22
CA ASP A 111 -5.21 12.58 1.61
C ASP A 111 -4.58 12.70 3.00
N ASP A 112 -4.99 11.86 3.96
CA ASP A 112 -4.40 11.87 5.31
C ASP A 112 -2.93 11.42 5.31
N LEU A 113 -2.56 10.61 4.35
CA LEU A 113 -1.17 10.16 4.17
C LEU A 113 -0.34 11.12 3.34
N GLU A 114 -0.97 11.88 2.43
CA GLU A 114 -0.30 12.92 1.63
C GLU A 114 0.09 14.14 2.46
N HIS A 115 -0.80 14.61 3.32
CA HIS A 115 -0.54 15.78 4.16
C HIS A 115 0.46 15.48 5.26
N HIS A 116 1.59 16.17 5.26
CA HIS A 116 2.72 15.93 6.16
C HIS A 116 2.34 15.87 7.64
N GLU A 117 1.53 16.81 8.13
CA GLU A 117 1.11 16.84 9.54
C GLU A 117 0.18 15.67 9.89
N ARG A 118 -0.80 15.35 9.02
CA ARG A 118 -1.70 14.20 9.21
C ARG A 118 -0.94 12.88 9.16
N HIS A 119 0.01 12.76 8.23
CA HIS A 119 0.94 11.63 8.13
C HIS A 119 1.71 11.40 9.43
N LEU A 120 2.29 12.46 10.02
CA LEU A 120 3.00 12.37 11.30
C LEU A 120 2.05 12.01 12.45
N ASN A 121 0.85 12.57 12.49
CA ASN A 121 -0.15 12.28 13.50
C ASN A 121 -0.60 10.82 13.42
N ALA A 122 -0.91 10.31 12.22
CA ALA A 122 -1.25 8.90 11.99
C ALA A 122 -0.10 7.98 12.47
N ARG A 123 1.15 8.29 12.08
CA ARG A 123 2.32 7.54 12.53
C ARG A 123 2.45 7.53 14.06
N ASN A 124 2.35 8.67 14.71
CA ASN A 124 2.51 8.79 16.16
C ASN A 124 1.41 8.03 16.90
N THR A 125 0.17 8.11 16.44
CA THR A 125 -0.97 7.34 16.98
C THR A 125 -0.69 5.84 16.88
N LEU A 126 -0.30 5.34 15.72
CA LEU A 126 -0.02 3.92 15.51
C LEU A 126 1.15 3.43 16.38
N VAL A 127 2.23 4.19 16.47
CA VAL A 127 3.38 3.85 17.33
C VAL A 127 2.97 3.80 18.79
N THR A 128 2.16 4.75 19.25
CA THR A 128 1.66 4.79 20.64
C THR A 128 0.78 3.58 20.93
N LEU A 129 -0.13 3.21 20.03
CA LEU A 129 -0.99 2.03 20.18
C LEU A 129 -0.16 0.74 20.27
N LEU A 130 0.82 0.57 19.39
CA LEU A 130 1.73 -0.59 19.40
C LEU A 130 2.52 -0.67 20.71
N GLY A 131 3.05 0.46 21.19
CA GLY A 131 3.76 0.54 22.46
C GLY A 131 2.88 0.23 23.69
N ARG A 132 1.57 0.42 23.58
CA ARG A 132 0.58 0.04 24.60
C ARG A 132 0.10 -1.41 24.47
N GLY A 133 0.61 -2.18 23.52
CA GLY A 133 0.18 -3.56 23.28
C GLY A 133 -1.15 -3.73 22.55
N VAL A 134 -1.74 -2.61 22.09
CA VAL A 134 -2.99 -2.60 21.32
C VAL A 134 -2.70 -3.03 19.88
N VAL A 135 -3.64 -3.76 19.26
CA VAL A 135 -3.58 -4.11 17.83
C VAL A 135 -4.34 -3.05 17.02
N PRO A 136 -3.67 -2.17 16.27
CA PRO A 136 -4.35 -1.23 15.39
C PRO A 136 -4.99 -1.98 14.22
N ILE A 137 -6.26 -1.66 13.92
CA ILE A 137 -6.98 -2.15 12.76
C ILE A 137 -7.29 -0.95 11.87
N ILE A 138 -6.63 -0.91 10.74
CA ILE A 138 -6.72 0.18 9.77
C ILE A 138 -7.67 -0.22 8.66
N ASN A 139 -8.50 0.71 8.22
CA ASN A 139 -9.27 0.59 6.99
C ASN A 139 -9.29 1.95 6.28
N GLU A 140 -9.64 1.93 4.99
CA GLU A 140 -9.98 3.15 4.28
C GLU A 140 -11.20 3.80 4.94
N ASN A 141 -11.22 5.13 5.00
CA ASN A 141 -12.39 5.89 5.40
C ASN A 141 -13.37 6.03 4.24
N ASP A 142 -13.96 4.91 3.84
CA ASP A 142 -14.90 4.80 2.73
C ASP A 142 -16.14 5.70 2.88
N ALA A 143 -16.43 6.19 4.08
CA ALA A 143 -17.58 7.08 4.31
C ALA A 143 -17.36 8.48 3.71
N VAL A 144 -16.13 8.90 3.49
CA VAL A 144 -15.77 10.23 2.94
C VAL A 144 -14.84 10.15 1.73
N SER A 145 -14.33 8.98 1.39
CA SER A 145 -13.44 8.77 0.23
C SER A 145 -14.21 8.76 -1.08
N PHE A 146 -13.67 9.44 -2.12
CA PHE A 146 -14.34 9.56 -3.42
C PHE A 146 -13.83 8.58 -4.47
N THR A 147 -12.58 8.14 -4.37
CA THR A 147 -11.90 7.44 -5.45
C THR A 147 -11.78 5.95 -5.22
N GLU A 148 -11.64 5.51 -3.99
CA GLU A 148 -11.21 4.15 -3.65
C GLU A 148 -12.36 3.17 -3.48
N ILE A 149 -13.58 3.62 -3.15
CA ILE A 149 -14.76 2.75 -3.16
C ILE A 149 -14.98 2.10 -4.53
N LYS A 150 -14.58 2.79 -5.61
CA LYS A 150 -14.63 2.21 -6.97
C LYS A 150 -13.52 1.19 -7.24
N PHE A 151 -12.37 1.32 -6.58
CA PHE A 151 -11.18 0.51 -6.86
C PHE A 151 -10.71 -0.37 -5.68
N GLY A 152 -11.20 -0.12 -4.45
CA GLY A 152 -11.05 -1.00 -3.27
C GLY A 152 -9.61 -1.43 -2.94
N ASP A 153 -8.65 -0.50 -2.98
CA ASP A 153 -7.23 -0.87 -2.94
C ASP A 153 -6.57 -0.70 -1.57
N ASN A 154 -7.05 -1.47 -0.59
CA ASN A 154 -6.34 -1.62 0.68
C ASN A 154 -4.98 -2.34 0.55
N ASP A 155 -4.61 -2.84 -0.66
CA ASP A 155 -3.27 -3.36 -0.89
C ASP A 155 -2.25 -2.22 -0.86
N THR A 156 -2.52 -1.13 -1.61
CA THR A 156 -1.70 0.09 -1.61
C THR A 156 -1.69 0.76 -0.23
N LEU A 157 -2.85 0.93 0.41
CA LEU A 157 -2.92 1.45 1.78
C LEU A 157 -2.04 0.64 2.74
N SER A 158 -2.03 -0.69 2.66
CA SER A 158 -1.20 -1.54 3.51
C SER A 158 0.31 -1.33 3.29
N ALA A 159 0.73 -1.10 2.05
CA ALA A 159 2.12 -0.80 1.72
C ALA A 159 2.54 0.59 2.21
N LEU A 160 1.64 1.58 2.12
CA LEU A 160 1.86 2.91 2.68
C LEU A 160 1.96 2.86 4.21
N VAL A 161 1.06 2.14 4.88
CA VAL A 161 1.11 1.94 6.34
C VAL A 161 2.39 1.22 6.77
N ALA A 162 2.82 0.17 6.05
CA ALA A 162 4.07 -0.52 6.32
C ALA A 162 5.27 0.44 6.16
N SER A 163 5.23 1.30 5.14
CA SER A 163 6.22 2.32 4.89
C SER A 163 6.22 3.42 5.96
N LEU A 164 5.05 3.83 6.45
CA LEU A 164 4.87 4.83 7.51
C LEU A 164 5.49 4.38 8.84
N LEU A 165 5.34 3.08 9.17
CA LEU A 165 5.76 2.48 10.44
C LEU A 165 7.16 1.85 10.44
N PRO A 166 7.98 1.99 9.41
CA PRO A 166 9.10 1.12 9.02
C PRO A 166 8.91 -0.32 9.50
N ALA A 167 7.90 -1.01 8.92
CA ALA A 167 7.65 -2.41 9.24
C ALA A 167 8.80 -3.32 8.75
N ASP A 168 8.98 -4.45 9.41
CA ASP A 168 9.97 -5.46 9.00
C ASP A 168 9.42 -6.38 7.91
N LEU A 169 8.08 -6.50 7.83
CA LEU A 169 7.39 -7.37 6.87
C LEU A 169 5.99 -6.84 6.59
N LEU A 170 5.61 -6.85 5.31
CA LEU A 170 4.21 -6.73 4.88
C LEU A 170 3.71 -8.09 4.40
N VAL A 171 2.57 -8.56 4.92
CA VAL A 171 1.88 -9.77 4.46
C VAL A 171 0.54 -9.39 3.87
N ILE A 172 0.30 -9.74 2.61
CA ILE A 172 -1.01 -9.59 1.96
C ILE A 172 -1.67 -10.97 1.88
N LEU A 173 -2.68 -11.19 2.71
CA LEU A 173 -3.50 -12.38 2.68
C LEU A 173 -4.65 -12.19 1.68
N THR A 174 -4.71 -13.09 0.70
CA THR A 174 -5.66 -13.08 -0.41
C THR A 174 -6.24 -14.47 -0.64
N THR A 175 -7.08 -14.65 -1.65
CA THR A 175 -7.67 -15.94 -1.99
C THR A 175 -6.73 -16.87 -2.76
N VAL A 176 -5.68 -16.32 -3.39
CA VAL A 176 -4.69 -17.09 -4.15
C VAL A 176 -3.39 -17.23 -3.36
N ASN A 177 -2.62 -18.28 -3.63
CA ASN A 177 -1.38 -18.55 -2.90
C ASN A 177 -0.15 -17.88 -3.55
N GLY A 178 -0.21 -16.57 -3.77
CA GLY A 178 0.89 -15.81 -4.35
C GLY A 178 0.69 -15.46 -5.82
N VAL A 179 1.76 -15.06 -6.48
CA VAL A 179 1.80 -14.80 -7.93
C VAL A 179 1.87 -16.12 -8.66
N ILE A 180 0.92 -16.34 -9.58
CA ILE A 180 0.82 -17.60 -10.33
C ILE A 180 1.21 -17.33 -11.78
N GLU A 181 2.30 -17.94 -12.20
CA GLU A 181 2.70 -18.01 -13.61
C GLU A 181 1.72 -18.93 -14.35
N ASN A 182 1.39 -18.59 -15.58
CA ASN A 182 0.41 -19.31 -16.41
C ASN A 182 -0.99 -19.44 -15.77
N PHE A 183 -1.42 -18.44 -15.02
CA PHE A 183 -2.76 -18.40 -14.43
C PHE A 183 -3.82 -18.56 -15.53
N GLY A 184 -4.77 -19.51 -15.32
CA GLY A 184 -5.81 -19.82 -16.31
C GLY A 184 -5.33 -20.63 -17.53
N LYS A 185 -4.05 -21.05 -17.57
CA LYS A 185 -3.46 -21.90 -18.62
C LYS A 185 -3.06 -23.27 -18.07
N ALA A 186 -2.52 -24.14 -18.95
CA ALA A 186 -1.95 -25.40 -18.52
C ALA A 186 -0.75 -25.20 -17.56
N ASN A 187 -0.69 -26.00 -16.50
CA ASN A 187 0.39 -26.01 -15.50
C ASN A 187 0.61 -24.66 -14.77
N PRO A 188 -0.39 -24.12 -14.03
CA PRO A 188 -0.19 -22.94 -13.22
C PRO A 188 0.80 -23.24 -12.09
N LYS A 189 1.78 -22.34 -11.89
CA LYS A 189 2.83 -22.51 -10.89
C LYS A 189 2.99 -21.22 -10.06
N THR A 190 2.97 -21.35 -8.74
CA THR A 190 3.28 -20.23 -7.84
C THR A 190 4.76 -19.87 -7.93
N ILE A 191 5.07 -18.61 -8.12
CA ILE A 191 6.43 -18.09 -8.08
C ILE A 191 6.83 -17.92 -6.61
N PRO A 192 7.81 -18.66 -6.08
CA PRO A 192 8.09 -18.65 -4.64
C PRO A 192 8.82 -17.38 -4.17
N VAL A 193 9.68 -16.81 -5.02
CA VAL A 193 10.49 -15.62 -4.71
C VAL A 193 10.61 -14.73 -5.93
N ILE A 194 10.43 -13.43 -5.73
CA ILE A 194 10.63 -12.37 -6.73
C ILE A 194 11.67 -11.41 -6.18
N GLU A 195 12.84 -11.38 -6.80
CA GLU A 195 13.94 -10.48 -6.43
C GLU A 195 13.84 -9.12 -7.10
N LYS A 196 13.22 -9.06 -8.29
CA LYS A 196 13.05 -7.85 -9.08
C LYS A 196 11.67 -7.80 -9.71
N ILE A 197 11.01 -6.67 -9.57
CA ILE A 197 9.74 -6.41 -10.24
C ILE A 197 10.05 -5.80 -11.60
N ASP A 198 9.85 -6.56 -12.65
CA ASP A 198 10.12 -6.17 -14.04
C ASP A 198 8.82 -6.10 -14.87
N SER A 199 8.95 -5.72 -16.14
CA SER A 199 7.84 -5.61 -17.07
C SER A 199 7.16 -6.97 -17.37
N HIS A 200 7.87 -8.09 -17.22
CA HIS A 200 7.29 -9.43 -17.39
C HIS A 200 6.31 -9.75 -16.24
N LEU A 201 6.74 -9.48 -15.00
CA LEU A 201 5.87 -9.65 -13.82
C LEU A 201 4.64 -8.76 -13.89
N GLU A 202 4.78 -7.51 -14.36
CA GLU A 202 3.65 -6.61 -14.56
C GLU A 202 2.64 -7.12 -15.59
N LYS A 203 3.13 -7.75 -16.67
CA LYS A 203 2.25 -8.38 -17.67
C LYS A 203 1.50 -9.59 -17.09
N ILE A 204 2.17 -10.44 -16.30
CA ILE A 204 1.52 -11.55 -15.59
C ILE A 204 0.44 -11.01 -14.66
N ALA A 205 0.72 -9.95 -13.91
CA ALA A 205 -0.22 -9.37 -12.97
C ALA A 205 -1.47 -8.75 -13.65
N ARG A 206 -1.31 -8.12 -14.82
CA ARG A 206 -2.43 -7.56 -15.62
C ARG A 206 -3.28 -8.62 -16.32
N GLY A 207 -2.70 -9.76 -16.69
CA GLY A 207 -3.42 -10.85 -17.37
C GLY A 207 -4.36 -11.65 -16.47
N THR A 208 -4.49 -11.29 -15.19
CA THR A 208 -5.37 -11.94 -14.20
C THR A 208 -6.66 -11.14 -13.95
N ASP A 209 -7.06 -10.27 -14.87
CA ASP A 209 -8.30 -9.48 -14.74
C ASP A 209 -9.53 -10.37 -14.65
N SER A 210 -9.90 -10.70 -13.41
CA SER A 210 -11.25 -11.15 -13.12
C SER A 210 -12.13 -9.90 -12.99
N ASN A 211 -13.07 -9.70 -13.86
CA ASN A 211 -14.07 -8.59 -13.85
C ASN A 211 -14.90 -8.47 -12.55
N THR A 212 -14.60 -9.26 -11.53
CA THR A 212 -15.39 -9.37 -10.29
C THR A 212 -14.60 -9.12 -9.01
N ALA A 213 -13.26 -9.01 -9.05
CA ALA A 213 -12.46 -8.81 -7.85
C ALA A 213 -11.89 -7.39 -7.79
N VAL A 214 -12.46 -6.57 -6.91
CA VAL A 214 -11.85 -5.33 -6.43
C VAL A 214 -10.49 -5.69 -5.80
N GLY A 215 -9.37 -5.18 -6.33
CA GLY A 215 -8.02 -5.52 -5.86
C GLY A 215 -7.41 -6.78 -6.52
N GLY A 216 -7.18 -6.75 -7.84
CA GLY A 216 -6.53 -7.83 -8.61
C GLY A 216 -5.05 -8.03 -8.28
N MET A 217 -4.36 -8.92 -9.01
CA MET A 217 -2.92 -9.12 -8.83
C MET A 217 -2.11 -7.85 -9.14
N ALA A 218 -2.59 -7.01 -10.05
CA ALA A 218 -1.95 -5.74 -10.41
C ALA A 218 -1.80 -4.80 -9.19
N SER A 219 -2.83 -4.65 -8.35
CA SER A 219 -2.76 -3.84 -7.14
C SER A 219 -1.76 -4.39 -6.13
N LYS A 220 -1.68 -5.72 -5.98
CA LYS A 220 -0.73 -6.38 -5.09
C LYS A 220 0.72 -6.21 -5.54
N VAL A 221 0.96 -6.23 -6.86
CA VAL A 221 2.28 -5.94 -7.42
C VAL A 221 2.63 -4.45 -7.24
N GLN A 222 1.65 -3.55 -7.35
CA GLN A 222 1.87 -2.13 -7.04
C GLN A 222 2.21 -1.93 -5.55
N ALA A 223 1.50 -2.57 -4.64
CA ALA A 223 1.83 -2.57 -3.22
C ALA A 223 3.24 -3.14 -2.96
N ALA A 224 3.61 -4.21 -3.67
CA ALA A 224 4.95 -4.79 -3.58
C ALA A 224 6.03 -3.81 -4.02
N LYS A 225 5.82 -3.02 -5.08
CA LYS A 225 6.78 -1.98 -5.50
C LYS A 225 7.03 -0.95 -4.39
N ILE A 226 5.96 -0.48 -3.74
CA ILE A 226 6.06 0.49 -2.63
C ILE A 226 6.84 -0.13 -1.46
N ALA A 227 6.46 -1.33 -1.02
CA ALA A 227 7.08 -2.01 0.11
C ALA A 227 8.57 -2.30 -0.14
N VAL A 228 8.90 -2.93 -1.27
CA VAL A 228 10.27 -3.32 -1.64
C VAL A 228 11.20 -2.10 -1.72
N ARG A 229 10.75 -1.02 -2.35
CA ARG A 229 11.51 0.25 -2.42
C ARG A 229 11.64 0.96 -1.07
N SER A 230 10.70 0.72 -0.16
CA SER A 230 10.80 1.17 1.23
C SER A 230 11.76 0.30 2.06
N GLY A 231 12.33 -0.74 1.48
CA GLY A 231 13.22 -1.70 2.14
C GLY A 231 12.46 -2.72 3.00
N ILE A 232 11.18 -2.97 2.67
CA ILE A 232 10.30 -3.87 3.40
C ILE A 232 10.00 -5.07 2.50
N PRO A 233 10.37 -6.30 2.89
CA PRO A 233 9.95 -7.50 2.15
C PRO A 233 8.44 -7.64 2.24
N LEU A 234 7.84 -8.22 1.19
CA LEU A 234 6.41 -8.44 1.12
C LEU A 234 6.11 -9.90 0.78
N VAL A 235 5.14 -10.51 1.45
CA VAL A 235 4.63 -11.86 1.13
C VAL A 235 3.17 -11.76 0.70
N ILE A 236 2.85 -12.31 -0.48
CA ILE A 236 1.46 -12.56 -0.91
C ILE A 236 1.17 -14.03 -0.67
N ALA A 237 0.14 -14.35 0.09
CA ALA A 237 -0.22 -15.73 0.41
C ALA A 237 -1.73 -15.93 0.53
N SER A 238 -2.18 -17.18 0.52
CA SER A 238 -3.58 -17.51 0.75
C SER A 238 -3.93 -17.40 2.23
N GLY A 239 -4.88 -16.49 2.55
CA GLY A 239 -5.44 -16.38 3.90
C GLY A 239 -6.45 -17.49 4.25
N LYS A 240 -6.85 -18.31 3.27
CA LYS A 240 -7.71 -19.49 3.49
C LYS A 240 -6.94 -20.71 4.00
N LYS A 241 -5.61 -20.68 3.94
CA LYS A 241 -4.79 -21.78 4.46
C LYS A 241 -4.65 -21.70 5.97
N LYS A 242 -4.74 -22.86 6.60
CA LYS A 242 -4.56 -22.99 8.06
C LYS A 242 -3.15 -22.54 8.46
N ASN A 243 -3.07 -21.66 9.46
CA ASN A 243 -1.83 -21.14 10.04
C ASN A 243 -0.88 -20.48 9.00
N ALA A 244 -1.45 -19.75 8.04
CA ALA A 244 -0.66 -19.10 6.98
C ALA A 244 0.40 -18.14 7.53
N LEU A 245 0.05 -17.30 8.52
CA LEU A 245 0.97 -16.36 9.14
C LEU A 245 2.10 -17.08 9.89
N GLY A 246 1.78 -18.13 10.65
CA GLY A 246 2.79 -18.93 11.36
C GLY A 246 3.80 -19.56 10.41
N LYS A 247 3.32 -20.15 9.31
CA LYS A 247 4.18 -20.76 8.26
C LYS A 247 5.07 -19.75 7.58
N ILE A 248 4.53 -18.57 7.21
CA ILE A 248 5.31 -17.48 6.64
C ILE A 248 6.45 -17.11 7.58
N LEU A 249 6.16 -16.86 8.86
CA LEU A 249 7.17 -16.46 9.85
C LEU A 249 8.13 -17.59 10.26
N ALA A 250 7.76 -18.83 10.05
CA ALA A 250 8.69 -19.97 10.13
C ALA A 250 9.65 -20.05 8.94
N GLY A 251 9.46 -19.18 7.92
CA GLY A 251 10.26 -19.19 6.69
C GLY A 251 9.91 -20.32 5.73
N GLU A 252 8.73 -20.95 5.90
CA GLU A 252 8.24 -21.97 4.98
C GLU A 252 7.96 -21.38 3.61
N ASN A 253 7.93 -22.23 2.60
CA ASN A 253 7.66 -21.82 1.22
C ASN A 253 6.15 -21.59 1.00
N GLU A 254 5.58 -20.62 1.74
CA GLU A 254 4.19 -20.23 1.66
C GLU A 254 4.05 -18.93 0.85
N GLY A 255 3.27 -18.97 -0.22
CA GLY A 255 3.03 -17.83 -1.10
C GLY A 255 4.25 -17.35 -1.87
N THR A 256 4.20 -16.11 -2.34
CA THR A 256 5.28 -15.41 -3.07
C THR A 256 5.94 -14.37 -2.18
N LEU A 257 7.24 -14.48 -1.97
CA LEU A 257 8.06 -13.48 -1.31
C LEU A 257 8.64 -12.49 -2.33
N PHE A 258 8.40 -11.21 -2.14
CA PHE A 258 9.10 -10.12 -2.79
C PHE A 258 10.25 -9.65 -1.91
N VAL A 259 11.47 -9.72 -2.43
CA VAL A 259 12.68 -9.38 -1.68
C VAL A 259 12.84 -7.87 -1.59
N ALA A 260 13.13 -7.36 -0.40
CA ALA A 260 13.36 -5.93 -0.18
C ALA A 260 14.55 -5.43 -1.02
N SER A 261 14.44 -4.20 -1.55
CA SER A 261 15.57 -3.56 -2.25
C SER A 261 16.73 -3.30 -1.28
N PRO A 262 17.98 -3.56 -1.68
CA PRO A 262 19.15 -3.22 -0.88
C PRO A 262 19.29 -1.69 -0.73
N THR A 263 18.86 -0.92 -1.72
CA THR A 263 18.80 0.55 -1.70
C THR A 263 17.42 1.01 -1.26
N LYS A 264 17.25 1.20 0.05
CA LYS A 264 15.97 1.64 0.61
C LYS A 264 15.85 3.15 0.68
N LEU A 265 14.70 3.66 0.25
CA LEU A 265 14.33 5.04 0.45
C LEU A 265 14.02 5.28 1.94
N ARG A 266 14.48 6.40 2.49
CA ARG A 266 14.26 6.76 3.90
C ARG A 266 13.62 8.14 4.03
N GLY A 267 12.85 8.33 5.09
CA GLY A 267 12.32 9.63 5.51
C GLY A 267 11.60 10.38 4.37
N ARG A 268 12.02 11.64 4.17
CA ARG A 268 11.43 12.57 3.19
C ARG A 268 11.40 12.02 1.76
N LYS A 269 12.46 11.32 1.31
CA LYS A 269 12.49 10.75 -0.05
C LYS A 269 11.43 9.69 -0.26
N ARG A 270 11.15 8.87 0.75
CA ARG A 270 10.08 7.89 0.71
C ARG A 270 8.70 8.54 0.65
N TRP A 271 8.50 9.61 1.43
CA TRP A 271 7.27 10.40 1.41
C TRP A 271 7.03 11.04 0.02
N ILE A 272 8.04 11.66 -0.59
CA ILE A 272 7.96 12.20 -1.96
C ILE A 272 7.62 11.11 -2.99
N ALA A 273 8.22 9.92 -2.87
CA ALA A 273 8.05 8.84 -3.84
C ALA A 273 6.65 8.24 -3.85
N PHE A 274 6.04 8.06 -2.68
CA PHE A 274 4.91 7.15 -2.54
C PHE A 274 3.63 7.76 -1.97
N PHE A 275 3.74 8.85 -1.20
CA PHE A 275 2.61 9.39 -0.47
C PHE A 275 1.91 10.56 -1.19
N HIS A 276 2.50 11.10 -2.25
CA HIS A 276 1.93 12.22 -2.99
C HIS A 276 1.41 11.86 -4.38
N HIS A 277 0.27 12.46 -4.73
CA HIS A 277 -0.16 12.59 -6.11
C HIS A 277 0.51 13.81 -6.73
N PRO A 278 1.39 13.64 -7.74
CA PRO A 278 2.06 14.76 -8.37
C PRO A 278 1.06 15.71 -9.02
N GLN A 279 1.15 17.01 -8.70
CA GLN A 279 0.25 18.05 -9.23
C GLN A 279 0.63 18.52 -10.64
N GLY A 280 1.83 18.15 -11.11
CA GLY A 280 2.30 18.47 -12.43
C GLY A 280 3.50 17.62 -12.87
N ALA A 281 4.05 17.97 -14.04
CA ALA A 281 5.19 17.27 -14.60
C ALA A 281 6.23 18.26 -15.15
N LEU A 282 7.50 17.97 -14.89
CA LEU A 282 8.66 18.60 -15.48
C LEU A 282 9.31 17.64 -16.45
N PHE A 283 9.38 18.00 -17.71
CA PHE A 283 10.07 17.23 -18.74
C PHE A 283 11.47 17.76 -18.89
N VAL A 284 12.45 16.89 -18.83
CA VAL A 284 13.86 17.27 -18.80
C VAL A 284 14.60 16.71 -20.01
N ASP A 285 15.65 17.41 -20.41
CA ASP A 285 16.54 16.92 -21.45
C ASP A 285 17.43 15.76 -20.97
N ASP A 286 18.13 15.10 -21.91
CA ASP A 286 18.99 13.95 -21.59
C ASP A 286 20.17 14.30 -20.70
N GLY A 287 20.69 15.53 -20.80
CA GLY A 287 21.77 16.02 -19.94
C GLY A 287 21.33 16.15 -18.49
N ALA A 288 20.14 16.72 -18.27
CA ALA A 288 19.54 16.82 -16.94
C ALA A 288 19.15 15.43 -16.41
N LYS A 289 18.55 14.56 -17.23
CA LYS A 289 18.23 13.17 -16.86
C LYS A 289 19.47 12.42 -16.38
N LEU A 290 20.57 12.50 -17.09
CA LEU A 290 21.84 11.88 -16.69
C LEU A 290 22.40 12.48 -15.39
N ALA A 291 22.35 13.83 -15.25
CA ALA A 291 22.83 14.51 -14.06
C ALA A 291 22.03 14.13 -12.80
N LEU A 292 20.72 13.97 -12.93
CA LEU A 292 19.83 13.56 -11.85
C LEU A 292 20.05 12.11 -11.46
N ARG A 293 20.02 11.17 -12.43
CA ARG A 293 20.06 9.73 -12.18
C ARG A 293 21.42 9.24 -11.71
N GLU A 294 22.49 9.70 -12.35
CA GLU A 294 23.83 9.13 -12.14
C GLU A 294 24.72 9.99 -11.25
N LYS A 295 24.54 11.32 -11.28
CA LYS A 295 25.39 12.24 -10.53
C LYS A 295 24.72 12.81 -9.27
N GLY A 296 23.45 12.48 -9.01
CA GLY A 296 22.70 12.94 -7.83
C GLY A 296 22.64 14.46 -7.69
N LYS A 297 22.53 15.18 -8.82
CA LYS A 297 22.47 16.64 -8.85
C LYS A 297 21.05 17.16 -8.65
N SER A 298 20.92 18.45 -8.35
CA SER A 298 19.65 19.17 -8.35
C SER A 298 19.19 19.47 -9.80
N LEU A 299 17.87 19.61 -10.00
CA LEU A 299 17.31 20.03 -11.27
C LEU A 299 17.40 21.55 -11.37
N LEU A 300 18.09 22.03 -12.40
CA LEU A 300 18.24 23.46 -12.71
C LEU A 300 17.29 23.88 -13.85
N PRO A 301 16.93 25.19 -13.93
CA PRO A 301 16.02 25.68 -14.97
C PRO A 301 16.45 25.35 -16.42
N PRO A 302 17.74 25.38 -16.80
CA PRO A 302 18.17 25.05 -18.16
C PRO A 302 17.85 23.61 -18.56
N GLY A 303 17.81 22.67 -17.59
CA GLY A 303 17.48 21.27 -17.84
C GLY A 303 15.99 20.98 -18.00
N VAL A 304 15.11 21.96 -17.73
CA VAL A 304 13.66 21.82 -17.90
C VAL A 304 13.28 22.23 -19.31
N ALA A 305 12.92 21.27 -20.14
CA ALA A 305 12.48 21.50 -21.51
C ALA A 305 11.02 21.97 -21.57
N ARG A 306 10.15 21.37 -20.74
CA ARG A 306 8.69 21.59 -20.73
C ARG A 306 8.13 21.41 -19.33
N CYS A 307 7.04 22.12 -19.02
CA CYS A 307 6.32 22.04 -17.74
C CYS A 307 4.81 21.90 -18.01
N GLU A 308 4.17 20.90 -17.41
CA GLU A 308 2.75 20.60 -17.53
C GLU A 308 2.06 20.54 -16.15
N GLY A 309 0.75 20.82 -16.13
CA GLY A 309 -0.06 20.86 -14.91
C GLY A 309 -0.01 22.21 -14.21
N ASN A 310 -0.78 22.36 -13.14
CA ASN A 310 -0.77 23.49 -12.24
C ASN A 310 -0.29 23.03 -10.87
N PHE A 311 0.80 23.60 -10.41
CA PHE A 311 1.38 23.32 -9.11
C PHE A 311 2.01 24.59 -8.55
N ASP A 312 2.07 24.67 -7.25
CA ASP A 312 2.69 25.73 -6.49
C ASP A 312 4.06 25.31 -5.93
N ALA A 313 4.79 26.28 -5.39
CA ALA A 313 6.02 25.99 -4.65
C ALA A 313 5.70 25.12 -3.44
N GLY A 314 6.41 24.01 -3.29
CA GLY A 314 6.18 23.02 -2.23
C GLY A 314 5.43 21.76 -2.71
N ASP A 315 4.81 21.79 -3.88
CA ASP A 315 4.11 20.63 -4.44
C ASP A 315 5.07 19.59 -4.99
N VAL A 316 4.64 18.34 -4.94
CA VAL A 316 5.36 17.24 -5.61
C VAL A 316 5.02 17.20 -7.08
N VAL A 317 6.06 17.12 -7.92
CA VAL A 317 5.94 17.02 -9.37
C VAL A 317 6.64 15.77 -9.90
N ARG A 318 6.11 15.23 -10.99
CA ARG A 318 6.79 14.18 -11.76
C ARG A 318 7.96 14.80 -12.51
N ILE A 319 9.04 14.06 -12.64
CA ILE A 319 10.15 14.40 -13.51
C ILE A 319 10.22 13.31 -14.58
N CYS A 320 9.95 13.71 -15.82
CA CYS A 320 9.82 12.83 -16.97
C CYS A 320 10.93 13.13 -17.98
N ASP A 321 11.31 12.14 -18.77
CA ASP A 321 12.06 12.38 -19.99
C ASP A 321 11.16 12.99 -21.08
N LEU A 322 11.76 13.30 -22.25
CA LEU A 322 11.05 13.93 -23.34
C LEU A 322 9.96 13.04 -23.94
N ASP A 323 10.07 11.71 -23.79
CA ASP A 323 9.08 10.73 -24.23
C ASP A 323 7.91 10.58 -23.24
N GLY A 324 7.97 11.28 -22.09
CA GLY A 324 6.92 11.25 -21.07
C GLY A 324 7.06 10.15 -20.02
N THR A 325 8.16 9.40 -20.05
CA THR A 325 8.42 8.36 -19.05
C THR A 325 8.85 9.00 -17.73
N GLU A 326 8.06 8.81 -16.68
CA GLU A 326 8.40 9.26 -15.34
C GLU A 326 9.57 8.44 -14.80
N PHE A 327 10.65 9.10 -14.40
CA PHE A 327 11.83 8.45 -13.81
C PHE A 327 12.22 9.00 -12.44
N ALA A 328 11.63 10.13 -12.04
CA ALA A 328 11.87 10.75 -10.74
C ALA A 328 10.66 11.56 -10.27
N ARG A 329 10.64 11.90 -9.00
CA ARG A 329 9.74 12.86 -8.37
C ARG A 329 10.52 13.84 -7.52
N GLY A 330 9.97 15.03 -7.33
CA GLY A 330 10.59 15.99 -6.43
C GLY A 330 9.63 17.09 -6.00
N ILE A 331 10.03 17.83 -4.96
CA ILE A 331 9.31 19.01 -4.49
C ILE A 331 9.77 20.19 -5.31
N ALA A 332 8.83 20.86 -5.97
CA ALA A 332 9.09 22.06 -6.75
C ALA A 332 9.37 23.25 -5.82
N LYS A 333 10.43 24.02 -6.09
CA LYS A 333 10.73 25.27 -5.37
C LYS A 333 9.96 26.47 -5.91
N PHE A 334 9.38 26.34 -7.09
CA PHE A 334 8.66 27.40 -7.79
C PHE A 334 7.35 26.86 -8.36
N GLY A 335 6.36 27.71 -8.49
CA GLY A 335 5.10 27.36 -9.13
C GLY A 335 5.24 27.18 -10.65
N ALA A 336 4.27 26.51 -11.25
CA ALA A 336 4.25 26.19 -12.66
C ALA A 336 4.39 27.44 -13.56
N ALA A 337 3.79 28.58 -13.17
CA ALA A 337 3.86 29.84 -13.90
C ALA A 337 5.30 30.39 -13.96
N GLU A 338 6.03 30.33 -12.85
CA GLU A 338 7.41 30.78 -12.74
C GLU A 338 8.36 29.91 -13.58
N VAL A 339 8.16 28.58 -13.50
CA VAL A 339 8.94 27.61 -14.28
C VAL A 339 8.72 27.81 -15.79
N ARG A 340 7.46 28.02 -16.23
CA ARG A 340 7.14 28.30 -17.64
C ARG A 340 7.70 29.65 -18.12
N GLY A 341 7.71 30.65 -17.23
CA GLY A 341 8.22 32.01 -17.55
C GLY A 341 9.73 32.08 -17.75
N ARG A 342 10.49 31.02 -17.46
CA ARG A 342 11.97 30.92 -17.60
C ARG A 342 12.76 32.08 -17.01
N LYS A 343 12.16 32.87 -16.08
CA LYS A 343 12.83 34.00 -15.41
C LYS A 343 13.67 33.57 -14.20
N LEU A 344 13.88 32.27 -14.03
CA LEU A 344 14.60 31.71 -12.89
C LEU A 344 16.12 31.76 -13.14
N ALA A 345 16.82 32.69 -12.51
CA ALA A 345 18.27 32.77 -12.58
C ALA A 345 18.89 31.74 -11.61
N ARG A 346 19.65 30.79 -12.14
CA ARG A 346 20.58 29.85 -11.41
C ARG A 346 20.11 29.27 -10.09
N VAL A 347 18.81 29.24 -9.83
CA VAL A 347 18.20 28.64 -8.63
C VAL A 347 17.64 27.28 -9.01
N GLU A 348 17.81 26.29 -8.13
CA GLU A 348 17.33 24.92 -8.37
C GLU A 348 15.80 24.88 -8.44
N VAL A 349 15.25 24.28 -9.47
CA VAL A 349 13.81 24.00 -9.61
C VAL A 349 13.39 22.90 -8.63
N VAL A 350 14.23 21.87 -8.50
CA VAL A 350 14.09 20.79 -7.51
C VAL A 350 15.45 20.50 -6.90
N HIS A 351 15.54 20.59 -5.56
CA HIS A 351 16.78 20.30 -4.85
C HIS A 351 17.01 18.78 -4.78
N ARG A 352 18.27 18.33 -4.85
CA ARG A 352 18.64 16.91 -4.80
C ARG A 352 18.15 16.17 -3.55
N ASP A 353 18.04 16.86 -2.42
CA ASP A 353 17.56 16.26 -1.16
C ASP A 353 16.04 16.09 -1.19
N ASP A 354 15.34 16.85 -2.01
CA ASP A 354 13.90 16.84 -2.27
C ASP A 354 13.56 16.13 -3.58
N LEU A 355 14.49 15.34 -4.12
CA LEU A 355 14.35 14.57 -5.35
C LEU A 355 14.59 13.09 -5.09
N VAL A 356 13.76 12.26 -5.69
CA VAL A 356 13.87 10.80 -5.63
C VAL A 356 13.82 10.20 -7.02
N ILE A 357 14.75 9.31 -7.33
CA ILE A 357 14.74 8.49 -8.55
C ILE A 357 13.84 7.28 -8.31
N LEU A 358 12.94 7.01 -9.28
CA LEU A 358 11.93 5.95 -9.21
C LEU A 358 12.43 4.63 -9.78
#